data_ee7d2b3fa7c97bf296dba710d723d931
#
_entry.id   ee7d2b3fa7c97bf296dba710d723d931
#
_cell.length_a   1.000
_cell.length_b   1.000
_cell.length_c   1.000
_cell.angle_alpha   90.00
_cell.angle_beta   90.00
_cell.angle_gamma   90.00
#
_symmetry.space_group_name_H-M   'P 1'
#
loop_
_entity.id
_entity.type
_entity.pdbx_description
1 polymer ?
#
loop_
_entity_poly.entity_id
_entity_poly.type
_entity_poly.pdbx_seq_one_letter_code
_entity_poly.pdbx_strand_id
1 'polypeptide(L)'
;MNMKGVTRYDDYLTNLSLAYPRGNLIGEIIAPVVTVEFFSDKVFVDADDAIMQVNDNAEGVNAPVVDSEAGTPYSYKTTRKALSEIVLDKEAKNANAVVALEQRATNKLTHRLLLKHEMRVASLFTNASKITQSTDLAATGHKQLNETGGSDEFENDIILAVKAIFENTGATANTIVIPFEAALHVANLGFVKDTLKYQYGMEVVSAQFQKQVMALVGLPPIIRGLKVVVSNGRVATYNKGKSATVGNPFGNNILVGYVPENSGIDSMFGILTMEYDGRKVVKERINDPAGTKIIVEWDYDILEANLKCWYKLKNVVA
;
A
#
# COMPACT_ATOMS: atom_id res chain seq x y z
N MET A 1 -5.39 46.16 -0.03
CA MET A 1 -6.32 45.30 0.70
C MET A 1 -6.37 43.97 -0.04
N ASN A 2 -5.52 43.00 0.36
CA ASN A 2 -5.44 41.71 -0.32
C ASN A 2 -6.61 40.85 0.16
N MET A 3 -7.60 40.68 -0.70
CA MET A 3 -8.61 39.64 -0.49
C MET A 3 -7.91 38.29 -0.72
N LYS A 4 -7.52 37.63 0.35
CA LYS A 4 -7.21 36.19 0.33
C LYS A 4 -8.48 35.52 -0.17
N GLY A 5 -8.41 34.95 -1.37
CA GLY A 5 -9.52 34.19 -1.92
C GLY A 5 -9.89 33.10 -0.93
N VAL A 6 -11.10 33.15 -0.41
CA VAL A 6 -11.67 32.09 0.42
C VAL A 6 -11.78 30.86 -0.47
N THR A 7 -10.85 29.95 -0.34
CA THR A 7 -10.92 28.64 -1.02
C THR A 7 -12.13 27.92 -0.43
N ARG A 8 -13.25 27.91 -1.15
CA ARG A 8 -14.44 27.18 -0.70
C ARG A 8 -14.25 25.71 -1.05
N TYR A 9 -14.03 24.91 -0.03
CA TYR A 9 -14.14 23.46 -0.16
C TYR A 9 -15.60 23.09 -0.38
N ASP A 10 -15.85 22.15 -1.27
CA ASP A 10 -17.18 21.57 -1.45
C ASP A 10 -17.29 20.34 -0.54
N ASP A 11 -17.99 20.49 0.57
CA ASP A 11 -18.12 19.45 1.60
C ASP A 11 -18.78 18.18 1.06
N TYR A 12 -19.74 18.31 0.14
CA TYR A 12 -20.42 17.17 -0.46
C TYR A 12 -19.47 16.35 -1.36
N LEU A 13 -18.73 17.00 -2.25
CA LEU A 13 -17.78 16.32 -3.12
C LEU A 13 -16.55 15.84 -2.34
N THR A 14 -16.17 16.52 -1.28
CA THR A 14 -15.12 16.08 -0.37
C THR A 14 -15.52 14.78 0.32
N ASN A 15 -16.71 14.70 0.90
CA ASN A 15 -17.25 13.49 1.49
C ASN A 15 -17.37 12.35 0.47
N LEU A 16 -17.77 12.66 -0.77
CA LEU A 16 -17.80 11.69 -1.87
C LEU A 16 -16.39 11.15 -2.20
N SER A 17 -15.38 12.01 -2.21
CA SER A 17 -13.99 11.61 -2.43
C SER A 17 -13.45 10.74 -1.29
N LEU A 18 -13.78 11.07 -0.04
CA LEU A 18 -13.39 10.27 1.14
C LEU A 18 -14.07 8.90 1.16
N ALA A 19 -15.35 8.87 0.79
CA ALA A 19 -16.15 7.64 0.70
C ALA A 19 -15.88 6.81 -0.56
N TYR A 20 -15.03 7.30 -1.48
CA TYR A 20 -14.76 6.58 -2.72
C TYR A 20 -14.16 5.20 -2.43
N PRO A 21 -14.78 4.11 -2.94
CA PRO A 21 -14.28 2.77 -2.70
C PRO A 21 -12.88 2.62 -3.32
N ARG A 22 -11.94 2.13 -2.52
CA ARG A 22 -10.53 1.92 -2.94
C ARG A 22 -10.42 0.94 -4.11
N GLY A 23 -11.46 0.12 -4.31
CA GLY A 23 -11.50 -0.88 -5.35
C GLY A 23 -10.37 -1.92 -5.17
N ASN A 24 -9.57 -2.08 -6.20
CA ASN A 24 -8.47 -3.04 -6.23
C ASN A 24 -7.11 -2.41 -5.86
N LEU A 25 -7.11 -1.18 -5.33
CA LEU A 25 -5.89 -0.47 -4.94
C LEU A 25 -5.48 -0.86 -3.53
N ILE A 26 -4.23 -1.22 -3.35
CA ILE A 26 -3.68 -1.76 -2.10
C ILE A 26 -2.67 -0.82 -1.42
N GLY A 27 -2.35 0.31 -2.04
CA GLY A 27 -1.35 1.25 -1.54
C GLY A 27 -1.57 1.70 -0.09
N GLU A 28 -2.82 2.00 0.29
CA GLU A 28 -3.18 2.38 1.67
C GLU A 28 -3.25 1.18 2.63
N ILE A 29 -3.29 -0.07 2.12
CA ILE A 29 -3.22 -1.28 2.95
C ILE A 29 -1.77 -1.56 3.34
N ILE A 30 -0.83 -1.37 2.39
CA ILE A 30 0.60 -1.62 2.59
C ILE A 30 1.27 -0.47 3.33
N ALA A 31 0.86 0.77 3.03
CA ALA A 31 1.31 1.98 3.67
C ALA A 31 0.11 2.67 4.35
N PRO A 32 -0.25 2.26 5.58
CA PRO A 32 -1.38 2.81 6.30
C PRO A 32 -1.30 4.33 6.42
N VAL A 33 -2.47 4.98 6.36
CA VAL A 33 -2.57 6.43 6.44
C VAL A 33 -2.63 6.88 7.90
N VAL A 34 -1.75 7.80 8.25
CA VAL A 34 -1.68 8.44 9.56
C VAL A 34 -1.89 9.94 9.38
N THR A 35 -2.92 10.47 10.03
CA THR A 35 -3.17 11.91 10.03
C THR A 35 -2.21 12.62 10.97
N VAL A 36 -1.53 13.66 10.49
CA VAL A 36 -0.55 14.44 11.23
C VAL A 36 -1.00 15.88 11.38
N GLU A 37 -0.61 16.50 12.50
CA GLU A 37 -0.97 17.90 12.81
C GLU A 37 -0.06 18.92 12.10
N PHE A 38 1.17 18.53 11.80
CA PHE A 38 2.15 19.41 11.16
C PHE A 38 2.46 18.94 9.74
N PHE A 39 2.64 19.86 8.81
CA PHE A 39 3.01 19.55 7.42
C PHE A 39 4.44 19.03 7.27
N SER A 40 5.29 19.23 8.28
CA SER A 40 6.67 18.74 8.30
C SER A 40 7.10 18.56 9.75
N ASP A 41 7.57 17.36 10.09
CA ASP A 41 8.08 17.04 11.42
C ASP A 41 9.03 15.85 11.35
N LYS A 42 9.61 15.50 12.51
CA LYS A 42 10.47 14.34 12.71
C LYS A 42 9.76 13.31 13.58
N VAL A 43 9.77 12.08 13.12
CA VAL A 43 9.29 10.93 13.88
C VAL A 43 10.49 10.11 14.32
N PHE A 44 10.56 9.79 15.60
CA PHE A 44 11.59 8.92 16.15
C PHE A 44 11.03 7.50 16.21
N VAL A 45 11.80 6.55 15.71
CA VAL A 45 11.42 5.13 15.69
C VAL A 45 12.51 4.34 16.39
N ASP A 46 12.14 3.72 17.48
CA ASP A 46 13.01 2.87 18.29
C ASP A 46 12.98 1.43 17.76
N ALA A 47 13.32 1.27 16.49
CA ALA A 47 13.28 -0.03 15.80
C ALA A 47 14.32 -1.03 16.35
N ASP A 48 15.40 -0.53 16.92
CA ASP A 48 16.50 -1.35 17.43
C ASP A 48 16.33 -1.74 18.91
N ASP A 49 15.45 -1.07 19.67
CA ASP A 49 15.19 -1.37 21.10
C ASP A 49 14.66 -2.80 21.34
N ALA A 50 13.96 -3.37 20.38
CA ALA A 50 13.45 -4.73 20.48
C ALA A 50 14.56 -5.83 20.42
N ILE A 51 15.79 -5.44 20.02
CA ILE A 51 16.91 -6.35 19.82
C ILE A 51 18.07 -6.01 20.79
N MET A 52 17.91 -4.99 21.64
CA MET A 52 18.95 -4.55 22.56
C MET A 52 19.24 -5.59 23.66
N GLN A 53 20.50 -5.69 24.01
CA GLN A 53 20.96 -6.52 25.11
C GLN A 53 20.63 -5.85 26.46
N VAL A 54 19.83 -6.52 27.27
CA VAL A 54 19.52 -6.07 28.63
C VAL A 54 20.62 -6.57 29.57
N ASN A 55 21.29 -5.65 30.27
CA ASN A 55 22.24 -6.00 31.31
C ASN A 55 21.56 -5.99 32.68
N ASP A 56 21.60 -7.12 33.37
CA ASP A 56 21.10 -7.25 34.75
C ASP A 56 22.05 -6.60 35.75
N ASN A 57 21.47 -6.04 36.81
CA ASN A 57 22.22 -5.51 37.93
C ASN A 57 22.68 -6.59 38.89
N ALA A 58 23.90 -6.45 39.39
CA ALA A 58 24.33 -7.18 40.56
C ALA A 58 23.61 -6.63 41.84
N GLU A 59 23.26 -7.53 42.75
CA GLU A 59 22.63 -7.17 44.03
C GLU A 59 23.49 -6.14 44.80
N GLY A 60 22.90 -5.01 45.22
CA GLY A 60 23.55 -3.99 46.00
C GLY A 60 24.22 -2.83 45.20
N VAL A 61 24.06 -2.82 43.86
CA VAL A 61 24.54 -1.73 42.99
C VAL A 61 23.36 -0.87 42.53
N ASN A 62 23.60 0.47 42.37
CA ASN A 62 22.60 1.36 41.80
C ASN A 62 22.13 0.85 40.42
N ALA A 63 20.82 0.99 40.14
CA ALA A 63 20.27 0.64 38.83
C ALA A 63 21.06 1.33 37.70
N PRO A 64 21.54 0.60 36.67
CA PRO A 64 22.17 1.24 35.53
C PRO A 64 21.16 2.17 34.84
N VAL A 65 21.61 3.32 34.44
CA VAL A 65 20.86 4.21 33.59
C VAL A 65 20.95 3.63 32.18
N VAL A 66 19.81 3.18 31.65
CA VAL A 66 19.74 2.83 30.23
C VAL A 66 19.69 4.17 29.50
N ASP A 67 20.74 4.50 28.77
CA ASP A 67 20.70 5.60 27.81
C ASP A 67 19.73 5.19 26.72
N SER A 68 18.51 5.69 26.78
CA SER A 68 17.63 5.68 25.62
C SER A 68 18.20 6.70 24.63
N GLU A 69 19.10 6.25 23.75
CA GLU A 69 19.42 7.05 22.58
C GLU A 69 18.10 7.27 21.83
N ALA A 70 17.74 8.56 21.62
CA ALA A 70 16.56 8.87 20.83
C ALA A 70 16.66 8.14 19.49
N GLY A 71 15.68 7.29 19.19
CA GLY A 71 15.68 6.45 17.99
C GLY A 71 16.00 7.22 16.72
N THR A 72 16.28 6.54 15.63
CA THR A 72 16.66 7.18 14.37
C THR A 72 15.57 8.17 13.93
N PRO A 73 15.89 9.46 13.77
CA PRO A 73 14.89 10.44 13.35
C PRO A 73 14.56 10.29 11.87
N TYR A 74 13.34 9.99 11.57
CA TYR A 74 12.79 10.01 10.20
C TYR A 74 12.00 11.31 10.00
N SER A 75 12.33 12.06 8.97
CA SER A 75 11.62 13.31 8.65
C SER A 75 10.62 13.10 7.54
N TYR A 76 9.42 13.66 7.69
CA TYR A 76 8.44 13.75 6.62
C TYR A 76 8.15 15.20 6.25
N LYS A 77 7.74 15.42 5.02
CA LYS A 77 7.26 16.71 4.53
C LYS A 77 6.12 16.50 3.57
N THR A 78 4.91 16.70 4.04
CA THR A 78 3.72 16.57 3.20
C THR A 78 3.75 17.61 2.08
N THR A 79 3.36 17.18 0.90
CA THR A 79 3.31 18.04 -0.28
C THR A 79 1.96 17.86 -0.97
N ARG A 80 1.39 18.97 -1.39
CA ARG A 80 0.10 18.98 -2.09
C ARG A 80 0.19 18.23 -3.41
N LYS A 81 -0.66 17.24 -3.58
CA LYS A 81 -0.87 16.51 -4.83
C LYS A 81 -2.30 16.83 -5.29
N ALA A 82 -2.43 17.49 -6.42
CA ALA A 82 -3.73 17.91 -6.92
C ALA A 82 -3.93 17.49 -8.37
N LEU A 83 -5.16 17.12 -8.70
CA LEU A 83 -5.62 16.87 -10.07
C LEU A 83 -6.90 17.66 -10.31
N SER A 84 -7.09 18.16 -11.52
CA SER A 84 -8.28 18.93 -11.88
C SER A 84 -8.89 18.48 -13.20
N GLU A 85 -10.21 18.67 -13.30
CA GLU A 85 -11.00 18.50 -14.53
C GLU A 85 -11.99 19.66 -14.65
N ILE A 86 -12.21 20.13 -15.87
CA ILE A 86 -13.15 21.20 -16.16
C ILE A 86 -14.42 20.60 -16.73
N VAL A 87 -15.55 20.85 -16.07
CA VAL A 87 -16.89 20.52 -16.55
C VAL A 87 -17.41 21.75 -17.28
N LEU A 88 -17.55 21.66 -18.62
CA LEU A 88 -17.99 22.76 -19.44
C LEU A 88 -19.48 23.04 -19.27
N ASP A 89 -19.89 24.31 -19.29
CA ASP A 89 -21.31 24.71 -19.20
C ASP A 89 -22.15 24.13 -20.33
N LYS A 90 -21.58 23.94 -21.51
CA LYS A 90 -22.27 23.28 -22.63
C LYS A 90 -22.64 21.83 -22.33
N GLU A 91 -21.72 21.09 -21.70
CA GLU A 91 -21.96 19.70 -21.28
C GLU A 91 -22.97 19.65 -20.14
N ALA A 92 -22.87 20.59 -19.20
CA ALA A 92 -23.79 20.72 -18.09
C ALA A 92 -25.22 21.02 -18.55
N LYS A 93 -25.41 21.87 -19.56
CA LYS A 93 -26.73 22.19 -20.15
C LYS A 93 -27.36 21.01 -20.89
N ASN A 94 -26.56 20.13 -21.46
CA ASN A 94 -27.04 18.94 -22.18
C ASN A 94 -27.24 17.73 -21.27
N ALA A 95 -26.81 17.81 -20.01
CA ALA A 95 -26.97 16.73 -19.06
C ALA A 95 -28.26 16.89 -18.24
N ASN A 96 -29.06 15.83 -18.09
CA ASN A 96 -30.25 15.82 -17.25
C ASN A 96 -29.97 16.07 -15.76
N ALA A 97 -28.69 15.93 -15.33
CA ALA A 97 -28.24 16.18 -13.97
C ALA A 97 -26.81 16.70 -13.94
N VAL A 98 -26.64 18.00 -13.72
CA VAL A 98 -25.31 18.67 -13.59
C VAL A 98 -24.51 18.08 -12.43
N VAL A 99 -25.18 17.77 -11.31
CA VAL A 99 -24.55 17.17 -10.13
C VAL A 99 -23.92 15.82 -10.46
N ALA A 100 -24.51 15.03 -11.36
CA ALA A 100 -23.93 13.74 -11.77
C ALA A 100 -22.61 13.88 -12.53
N LEU A 101 -22.41 14.95 -13.31
CA LEU A 101 -21.16 15.22 -14.01
C LEU A 101 -20.06 15.63 -13.04
N GLU A 102 -20.36 16.46 -12.07
CA GLU A 102 -19.41 16.86 -11.03
C GLU A 102 -18.98 15.68 -10.16
N GLN A 103 -19.94 14.82 -9.76
CA GLN A 103 -19.67 13.58 -9.03
C GLN A 103 -18.78 12.64 -9.84
N ARG A 104 -19.08 12.46 -11.14
CA ARG A 104 -18.28 11.62 -12.03
C ARG A 104 -16.86 12.15 -12.19
N ALA A 105 -16.69 13.45 -12.33
CA ALA A 105 -15.37 14.10 -12.40
C ALA A 105 -14.60 13.89 -11.09
N THR A 106 -15.25 14.11 -9.92
CA THR A 106 -14.64 13.88 -8.61
C THR A 106 -14.19 12.44 -8.44
N ASN A 107 -15.05 11.47 -8.72
CA ASN A 107 -14.71 10.04 -8.62
C ASN A 107 -13.53 9.66 -9.52
N LYS A 108 -13.51 10.16 -10.75
CA LYS A 108 -12.43 9.92 -11.71
C LYS A 108 -11.10 10.51 -11.24
N LEU A 109 -11.12 11.73 -10.71
CA LEU A 109 -9.93 12.41 -10.18
C LEU A 109 -9.42 11.70 -8.91
N THR A 110 -10.33 11.34 -8.00
CA THR A 110 -9.99 10.59 -6.78
C THR A 110 -9.33 9.26 -7.12
N HIS A 111 -9.91 8.48 -8.05
CA HIS A 111 -9.32 7.22 -8.49
C HIS A 111 -7.89 7.41 -9.04
N ARG A 112 -7.69 8.42 -9.88
CA ARG A 112 -6.37 8.74 -10.44
C ARG A 112 -5.37 9.17 -9.37
N LEU A 113 -5.82 9.90 -8.35
CA LEU A 113 -4.98 10.32 -7.24
C LEU A 113 -4.53 9.12 -6.39
N LEU A 114 -5.46 8.23 -6.05
CA LEU A 114 -5.18 6.99 -5.34
C LEU A 114 -4.25 6.06 -6.15
N LEU A 115 -4.49 5.93 -7.46
CA LEU A 115 -3.59 5.15 -8.32
C LEU A 115 -2.17 5.73 -8.34
N LYS A 116 -2.05 7.05 -8.30
CA LYS A 116 -0.74 7.72 -8.23
C LYS A 116 -0.04 7.50 -6.91
N HIS A 117 -0.79 7.41 -5.80
CA HIS A 117 -0.28 7.01 -4.50
C HIS A 117 0.23 5.56 -4.54
N GLU A 118 -0.58 4.62 -5.05
CA GLU A 118 -0.17 3.22 -5.21
C GLU A 118 1.10 3.05 -6.04
N MET A 119 1.21 3.78 -7.16
CA MET A 119 2.43 3.78 -7.97
C MET A 119 3.67 4.24 -7.19
N ARG A 120 3.53 5.22 -6.31
CA ARG A 120 4.63 5.68 -5.46
C ARG A 120 5.02 4.63 -4.43
N VAL A 121 4.04 4.06 -3.73
CA VAL A 121 4.28 2.95 -2.80
C VAL A 121 4.96 1.80 -3.54
N ALA A 122 4.43 1.38 -4.69
CA ALA A 122 5.02 0.31 -5.49
C ALA A 122 6.45 0.61 -5.95
N SER A 123 6.75 1.88 -6.27
CA SER A 123 8.10 2.28 -6.68
C SER A 123 9.15 2.06 -5.59
N LEU A 124 8.79 2.14 -4.32
CA LEU A 124 9.67 1.83 -3.20
C LEU A 124 10.04 0.34 -3.17
N PHE A 125 9.05 -0.51 -3.39
CA PHE A 125 9.26 -1.97 -3.40
C PHE A 125 9.96 -2.48 -4.66
N THR A 126 9.77 -1.84 -5.79
CA THR A 126 10.48 -2.21 -7.03
C THR A 126 11.93 -1.73 -7.03
N ASN A 127 12.27 -0.70 -6.26
CA ASN A 127 13.63 -0.20 -6.14
C ASN A 127 14.51 -1.19 -5.37
N ALA A 128 15.58 -1.66 -6.01
CA ALA A 128 16.51 -2.62 -5.42
C ALA A 128 17.36 -2.02 -4.28
N SER A 129 17.56 -0.69 -4.27
CA SER A 129 18.34 -0.01 -3.24
C SER A 129 17.53 0.21 -1.95
N LYS A 130 16.21 0.14 -2.01
CA LYS A 130 15.33 0.37 -0.85
C LYS A 130 15.06 -0.92 -0.10
N ILE A 131 14.56 -1.96 -0.78
CA ILE A 131 14.36 -3.28 -0.20
C ILE A 131 15.56 -4.15 -0.55
N THR A 132 16.49 -4.27 0.38
CA THR A 132 17.73 -5.05 0.22
C THR A 132 17.51 -6.54 0.45
N GLN A 133 16.57 -6.90 1.32
CA GLN A 133 16.20 -8.30 1.60
C GLN A 133 15.38 -8.85 0.43
N SER A 134 15.98 -9.73 -0.36
CA SER A 134 15.28 -10.28 -1.51
C SER A 134 15.85 -11.60 -1.98
N THR A 135 15.00 -12.50 -2.46
CA THR A 135 15.35 -13.71 -3.20
C THR A 135 14.91 -13.54 -4.65
N ASP A 136 15.73 -14.00 -5.57
CA ASP A 136 15.40 -14.05 -6.99
C ASP A 136 15.03 -15.48 -7.36
N LEU A 137 13.76 -15.72 -7.69
CA LEU A 137 13.24 -17.05 -8.00
C LEU A 137 13.72 -17.57 -9.38
N ALA A 138 14.26 -16.70 -10.22
CA ALA A 138 14.91 -17.10 -11.46
C ALA A 138 16.39 -17.51 -11.28
N ALA A 139 16.95 -17.35 -10.07
CA ALA A 139 18.34 -17.71 -9.79
C ALA A 139 18.53 -19.22 -9.55
N THR A 140 19.74 -19.71 -9.78
CA THR A 140 20.09 -21.13 -9.53
C THR A 140 19.81 -21.51 -8.07
N GLY A 141 19.09 -22.58 -7.86
CA GLY A 141 18.68 -23.09 -6.53
C GLY A 141 17.29 -22.66 -6.09
N HIS A 142 16.60 -21.85 -6.87
CA HIS A 142 15.21 -21.47 -6.69
C HIS A 142 14.41 -21.84 -7.93
N LYS A 143 13.09 -21.86 -7.83
CA LYS A 143 12.17 -22.13 -8.95
C LYS A 143 11.04 -21.12 -9.00
N GLN A 144 10.72 -20.74 -10.23
CA GLN A 144 9.57 -19.89 -10.47
C GLN A 144 8.25 -20.67 -10.29
N LEU A 145 7.15 -19.97 -10.01
CA LEU A 145 5.85 -20.57 -9.69
C LEU A 145 5.28 -21.44 -10.80
N ASN A 146 5.65 -21.19 -12.05
CA ASN A 146 5.22 -21.94 -13.22
C ASN A 146 6.13 -23.13 -13.56
N GLU A 147 7.20 -23.36 -12.80
CA GLU A 147 8.11 -24.48 -13.00
C GLU A 147 7.71 -25.72 -12.18
N THR A 148 8.17 -26.89 -12.63
CA THR A 148 7.95 -28.15 -11.90
C THR A 148 8.70 -28.16 -10.57
N GLY A 149 7.98 -28.34 -9.46
CA GLY A 149 8.53 -28.29 -8.09
C GLY A 149 8.57 -26.89 -7.47
N GLY A 150 8.06 -25.86 -8.16
CA GLY A 150 7.95 -24.50 -7.61
C GLY A 150 7.03 -24.38 -6.39
N SER A 151 6.16 -25.37 -6.14
CA SER A 151 5.27 -25.40 -4.98
C SER A 151 6.02 -25.49 -3.65
N ASP A 152 6.88 -26.45 -3.51
CA ASP A 152 7.58 -26.73 -2.25
C ASP A 152 8.67 -25.68 -1.99
N GLU A 153 9.32 -25.22 -3.05
CA GLU A 153 10.33 -24.17 -2.95
C GLU A 153 9.72 -22.80 -2.58
N PHE A 154 8.58 -22.44 -3.16
CA PHE A 154 7.89 -21.20 -2.81
C PHE A 154 7.44 -21.17 -1.35
N GLU A 155 6.99 -22.32 -0.80
CA GLU A 155 6.66 -22.43 0.61
C GLU A 155 7.88 -22.17 1.49
N ASN A 156 9.03 -22.76 1.13
CA ASN A 156 10.30 -22.53 1.83
C ASN A 156 10.77 -21.08 1.71
N ASP A 157 10.60 -20.44 0.55
CA ASP A 157 10.94 -19.04 0.34
C ASP A 157 10.08 -18.09 1.20
N ILE A 158 8.79 -18.40 1.40
CA ILE A 158 7.94 -17.66 2.35
C ILE A 158 8.47 -17.81 3.78
N ILE A 159 8.82 -19.03 4.20
CA ILE A 159 9.37 -19.28 5.54
C ILE A 159 10.70 -18.53 5.73
N LEU A 160 11.55 -18.54 4.73
CA LEU A 160 12.83 -17.83 4.74
C LEU A 160 12.61 -16.31 4.84
N ALA A 161 11.63 -15.77 4.11
CA ALA A 161 11.28 -14.36 4.19
C ALA A 161 10.78 -13.95 5.59
N VAL A 162 9.88 -14.74 6.18
CA VAL A 162 9.38 -14.50 7.55
C VAL A 162 10.52 -14.55 8.57
N LYS A 163 11.41 -15.56 8.46
CA LYS A 163 12.58 -15.71 9.32
C LYS A 163 13.51 -14.51 9.20
N ALA A 164 13.84 -14.07 7.98
CA ALA A 164 14.73 -12.94 7.76
C ALA A 164 14.18 -11.63 8.32
N ILE A 165 12.86 -11.41 8.22
CA ILE A 165 12.21 -10.24 8.82
C ILE A 165 12.33 -10.31 10.34
N PHE A 166 12.00 -11.45 10.95
CA PHE A 166 12.08 -11.62 12.40
C PHE A 166 13.51 -11.42 12.94
N GLU A 167 14.51 -12.00 12.29
CA GLU A 167 15.91 -11.86 12.69
C GLU A 167 16.43 -10.41 12.61
N ASN A 168 15.91 -9.62 11.67
CA ASN A 168 16.36 -8.24 11.46
C ASN A 168 15.56 -7.18 12.21
N THR A 169 14.36 -7.50 12.68
CA THR A 169 13.44 -6.50 13.26
C THR A 169 12.78 -6.95 14.57
N GLY A 170 12.86 -8.23 14.93
CA GLY A 170 12.09 -8.80 16.04
C GLY A 170 10.58 -8.89 15.77
N ALA A 171 10.08 -8.33 14.66
CA ALA A 171 8.68 -8.35 14.30
C ALA A 171 8.33 -9.57 13.43
N THR A 172 7.18 -10.18 13.68
CA THR A 172 6.69 -11.28 12.83
C THR A 172 5.91 -10.70 11.65
N ALA A 173 6.29 -11.07 10.42
CA ALA A 173 5.54 -10.69 9.23
C ALA A 173 4.07 -11.14 9.35
N ASN A 174 3.14 -10.30 8.90
CA ASN A 174 1.70 -10.55 8.97
C ASN A 174 0.98 -10.42 7.62
N THR A 175 1.67 -9.93 6.59
CA THR A 175 1.04 -9.63 5.30
C THR A 175 1.88 -10.15 4.15
N ILE A 176 1.21 -10.74 3.15
CA ILE A 176 1.79 -11.11 1.86
C ILE A 176 1.03 -10.42 0.74
N VAL A 177 1.76 -9.73 -0.13
CA VAL A 177 1.22 -9.03 -1.28
C VAL A 177 1.57 -9.79 -2.54
N ILE A 178 0.56 -10.18 -3.30
CA ILE A 178 0.71 -11.01 -4.50
C ILE A 178 0.12 -10.26 -5.70
N PRO A 179 0.90 -9.97 -6.75
CA PRO A 179 0.36 -9.45 -8.01
C PRO A 179 -0.65 -10.42 -8.63
N PHE A 180 -1.66 -9.88 -9.32
CA PHE A 180 -2.75 -10.68 -9.91
C PHE A 180 -2.24 -11.83 -10.79
N GLU A 181 -1.23 -11.59 -11.61
CA GLU A 181 -0.66 -12.60 -12.51
C GLU A 181 -0.01 -13.74 -11.73
N ALA A 182 0.77 -13.40 -10.68
CA ALA A 182 1.36 -14.39 -9.79
C ALA A 182 0.29 -15.14 -8.96
N ALA A 183 -0.81 -14.46 -8.58
CA ALA A 183 -1.89 -15.02 -7.78
C ALA A 183 -2.55 -16.23 -8.49
N LEU A 184 -2.68 -16.18 -9.81
CA LEU A 184 -3.21 -17.30 -10.63
C LEU A 184 -2.33 -18.56 -10.52
N HIS A 185 -1.00 -18.37 -10.46
CA HIS A 185 -0.06 -19.48 -10.31
C HIS A 185 -0.03 -19.98 -8.87
N VAL A 186 0.01 -19.07 -7.88
CA VAL A 186 -0.01 -19.44 -6.45
C VAL A 186 -1.27 -20.21 -6.07
N ALA A 187 -2.44 -19.86 -6.61
CA ALA A 187 -3.70 -20.58 -6.39
C ALA A 187 -3.65 -22.05 -6.87
N ASN A 188 -2.76 -22.35 -7.82
CA ASN A 188 -2.59 -23.70 -8.35
C ASN A 188 -1.57 -24.56 -7.60
N LEU A 189 -0.81 -23.99 -6.67
CA LEU A 189 0.19 -24.71 -5.88
C LEU A 189 -0.45 -25.76 -4.96
N GLY A 190 0.24 -26.87 -4.75
CA GLY A 190 -0.26 -28.01 -3.97
C GLY A 190 -0.59 -27.63 -2.54
N PHE A 191 0.33 -26.97 -1.83
CA PHE A 191 0.14 -26.59 -0.42
C PHE A 191 -1.01 -25.59 -0.24
N VAL A 192 -1.28 -24.70 -1.22
CA VAL A 192 -2.39 -23.75 -1.17
C VAL A 192 -3.73 -24.50 -1.33
N LYS A 193 -3.80 -25.45 -2.28
CA LYS A 193 -4.97 -26.31 -2.45
C LYS A 193 -5.24 -27.17 -1.23
N ASP A 194 -4.20 -27.69 -0.61
CA ASP A 194 -4.33 -28.49 0.61
C ASP A 194 -4.74 -27.62 1.81
N THR A 195 -4.20 -26.41 1.93
CA THR A 195 -4.67 -25.43 2.92
C THR A 195 -6.16 -25.17 2.80
N LEU A 196 -6.66 -24.96 1.58
CA LEU A 196 -8.09 -24.77 1.33
C LEU A 196 -8.92 -25.98 1.69
N LYS A 197 -8.45 -27.21 1.39
CA LYS A 197 -9.17 -28.45 1.71
C LYS A 197 -9.24 -28.74 3.22
N TYR A 198 -8.09 -28.58 3.90
CA TYR A 198 -7.99 -28.98 5.31
C TYR A 198 -8.45 -27.91 6.29
N GLN A 199 -8.24 -26.63 6.01
CA GLN A 199 -8.68 -25.56 6.91
C GLN A 199 -10.18 -25.29 6.84
N TYR A 200 -10.79 -25.51 5.68
CA TYR A 200 -12.17 -25.08 5.43
C TYR A 200 -13.14 -26.23 5.16
N GLY A 201 -12.68 -27.47 5.10
CA GLY A 201 -13.49 -28.66 4.89
C GLY A 201 -14.28 -28.64 3.57
N MET A 202 -14.46 -29.76 2.91
CA MET A 202 -15.16 -29.79 1.61
C MET A 202 -16.68 -29.46 1.70
N GLU A 203 -17.28 -29.41 2.90
CA GLU A 203 -18.75 -29.34 3.04
C GLU A 203 -19.34 -28.02 3.50
N VAL A 204 -18.59 -27.09 4.11
CA VAL A 204 -19.17 -25.84 4.63
C VAL A 204 -18.29 -24.63 4.31
N VAL A 205 -18.13 -24.35 3.04
CA VAL A 205 -17.63 -23.03 2.65
C VAL A 205 -18.80 -22.06 2.70
N SER A 206 -18.87 -21.22 3.73
CA SER A 206 -19.90 -20.19 3.84
C SER A 206 -19.89 -19.30 2.58
N ALA A 207 -21.06 -18.77 2.19
CA ALA A 207 -21.16 -17.89 1.01
C ALA A 207 -20.24 -16.67 1.12
N GLN A 208 -19.94 -16.20 2.34
CA GLN A 208 -18.97 -15.13 2.59
C GLN A 208 -17.54 -15.54 2.29
N PHE A 209 -17.16 -16.75 2.68
CA PHE A 209 -15.83 -17.29 2.38
C PHE A 209 -15.62 -17.52 0.89
N GLN A 210 -16.64 -18.08 0.20
CA GLN A 210 -16.58 -18.21 -1.26
C GLN A 210 -16.36 -16.86 -1.96
N LYS A 211 -17.06 -15.81 -1.50
CA LYS A 211 -16.85 -14.45 -2.01
C LYS A 211 -15.43 -13.93 -1.75
N GLN A 212 -14.86 -14.21 -0.56
CA GLN A 212 -13.49 -13.82 -0.25
C GLN A 212 -12.47 -14.56 -1.12
N VAL A 213 -12.61 -15.88 -1.27
CA VAL A 213 -11.74 -16.68 -2.14
C VAL A 213 -11.84 -16.23 -3.59
N MET A 214 -13.04 -15.95 -4.09
CA MET A 214 -13.22 -15.42 -5.46
C MET A 214 -12.60 -14.03 -5.63
N ALA A 215 -12.74 -13.16 -4.65
CA ALA A 215 -12.12 -11.83 -4.66
C ALA A 215 -10.58 -11.90 -4.65
N LEU A 216 -10.02 -12.95 -4.05
CA LEU A 216 -8.59 -13.24 -3.99
C LEU A 216 -8.11 -14.21 -5.11
N VAL A 217 -8.91 -14.37 -6.17
CA VAL A 217 -8.53 -15.20 -7.33
C VAL A 217 -8.29 -16.68 -6.97
N GLY A 218 -9.05 -17.19 -6.02
CA GLY A 218 -8.94 -18.59 -5.55
C GLY A 218 -7.89 -18.81 -4.47
N LEU A 219 -7.31 -17.76 -3.92
CA LEU A 219 -6.39 -17.83 -2.77
C LEU A 219 -7.14 -17.85 -1.45
N PRO A 220 -6.65 -18.58 -0.43
CA PRO A 220 -7.16 -18.42 0.93
C PRO A 220 -6.82 -17.03 1.48
N PRO A 221 -7.63 -16.46 2.38
CA PRO A 221 -7.38 -15.15 2.97
C PRO A 221 -6.11 -15.12 3.85
N ILE A 222 -5.66 -16.28 4.32
CA ILE A 222 -4.47 -16.45 5.14
C ILE A 222 -3.63 -17.60 4.57
N ILE A 223 -2.36 -17.36 4.33
CA ILE A 223 -1.37 -18.36 3.93
C ILE A 223 -0.24 -18.33 4.95
N ARG A 224 0.02 -19.46 5.61
CA ARG A 224 1.09 -19.58 6.63
C ARG A 224 1.06 -18.46 7.69
N GLY A 225 -0.14 -18.05 8.13
CA GLY A 225 -0.33 -16.97 9.10
C GLY A 225 -0.26 -15.55 8.49
N LEU A 226 0.04 -15.42 7.22
CA LEU A 226 0.13 -14.15 6.51
C LEU A 226 -1.21 -13.81 5.86
N LYS A 227 -1.70 -12.59 6.07
CA LYS A 227 -2.87 -12.04 5.39
C LYS A 227 -2.56 -11.84 3.91
N VAL A 228 -3.37 -12.45 3.05
CA VAL A 228 -3.18 -12.35 1.60
C VAL A 228 -3.83 -11.07 1.07
N VAL A 229 -3.03 -10.28 0.36
CA VAL A 229 -3.47 -9.07 -0.33
C VAL A 229 -3.11 -9.21 -1.81
N VAL A 230 -4.12 -9.23 -2.68
CA VAL A 230 -3.89 -9.33 -4.13
C VAL A 230 -3.90 -7.95 -4.77
N SER A 231 -2.82 -7.61 -5.47
CA SER A 231 -2.72 -6.36 -6.24
C SER A 231 -3.34 -6.53 -7.62
N ASN A 232 -4.53 -5.97 -7.79
CA ASN A 232 -5.26 -5.94 -9.06
C ASN A 232 -5.11 -4.60 -9.80
N GLY A 233 -4.31 -3.67 -9.26
CA GLY A 233 -4.05 -2.36 -9.86
C GLY A 233 -3.42 -2.53 -11.26
N ARG A 234 -3.93 -1.81 -12.24
CA ARG A 234 -3.33 -1.75 -13.58
C ARG A 234 -2.97 -0.32 -13.93
N VAL A 235 -1.75 -0.14 -14.33
CA VAL A 235 -1.21 1.17 -14.75
C VAL A 235 -0.79 1.09 -16.21
N ALA A 236 -1.30 2.03 -16.99
CA ALA A 236 -0.83 2.22 -18.35
C ALA A 236 0.31 3.24 -18.36
N THR A 237 1.49 2.79 -18.71
CA THR A 237 2.64 3.66 -18.93
C THR A 237 2.77 3.92 -20.42
N TYR A 238 2.56 5.17 -20.83
CA TYR A 238 2.75 5.54 -22.23
C TYR A 238 3.52 6.86 -22.32
N ASN A 239 4.41 6.93 -23.29
CA ASN A 239 4.98 8.17 -23.76
C ASN A 239 4.17 8.66 -24.96
N LYS A 240 4.03 9.99 -25.08
CA LYS A 240 3.30 10.61 -26.20
C LYS A 240 3.76 10.02 -27.54
N GLY A 241 2.83 9.37 -28.27
CA GLY A 241 3.11 8.77 -29.57
C GLY A 241 3.61 7.32 -29.56
N LYS A 242 3.65 6.63 -28.40
CA LYS A 242 3.98 5.20 -28.29
C LYS A 242 2.80 4.39 -27.79
N SER A 243 2.78 3.09 -28.08
CA SER A 243 1.81 2.14 -27.54
C SER A 243 1.88 2.13 -26.02
N ALA A 244 0.72 2.10 -25.36
CA ALA A 244 0.65 1.97 -23.91
C ALA A 244 1.06 0.56 -23.48
N THR A 245 2.00 0.45 -22.56
CA THR A 245 2.26 -0.79 -21.83
C THR A 245 1.44 -0.79 -20.56
N VAL A 246 0.58 -1.80 -20.41
CA VAL A 246 -0.26 -1.95 -19.21
C VAL A 246 0.33 -3.04 -18.34
N GLY A 247 0.62 -2.73 -17.07
CA GLY A 247 1.21 -3.67 -16.13
C GLY A 247 0.72 -3.44 -14.70
N ASN A 248 1.07 -4.35 -13.82
CA ASN A 248 0.87 -4.19 -12.38
C ASN A 248 1.94 -3.22 -11.83
N PRO A 249 1.58 -2.29 -10.92
CA PRO A 249 2.55 -1.37 -10.31
C PRO A 249 3.71 -2.08 -9.60
N PHE A 250 3.44 -3.21 -8.96
CA PHE A 250 4.44 -4.01 -8.22
C PHE A 250 5.27 -4.94 -9.12
N GLY A 251 4.99 -4.96 -10.43
CA GLY A 251 5.69 -5.83 -11.38
C GLY A 251 5.48 -7.31 -11.07
N ASN A 252 6.52 -8.11 -11.33
CA ASN A 252 6.53 -9.57 -11.10
C ASN A 252 7.22 -9.91 -9.77
N ASN A 253 6.80 -9.24 -8.68
CA ASN A 253 7.38 -9.42 -7.34
C ASN A 253 6.28 -9.73 -6.33
N ILE A 254 6.53 -10.73 -5.46
CA ILE A 254 5.74 -10.96 -4.26
C ILE A 254 6.45 -10.30 -3.09
N LEU A 255 5.68 -9.65 -2.21
CA LEU A 255 6.20 -8.97 -1.04
C LEU A 255 5.67 -9.66 0.21
N VAL A 256 6.56 -9.94 1.15
CA VAL A 256 6.21 -10.41 2.49
C VAL A 256 6.64 -9.34 3.47
N GLY A 257 5.78 -8.97 4.41
CA GLY A 257 6.13 -7.89 5.31
C GLY A 257 5.25 -7.76 6.54
N TYR A 258 5.65 -6.85 7.40
CA TYR A 258 4.90 -6.43 8.56
C TYR A 258 4.16 -5.12 8.26
N VAL A 259 2.86 -5.12 8.46
CA VAL A 259 2.00 -3.95 8.40
C VAL A 259 1.37 -3.77 9.78
N PRO A 260 1.55 -2.63 10.46
CA PRO A 260 0.97 -2.40 11.77
C PRO A 260 -0.57 -2.39 11.70
N GLU A 261 -1.22 -3.07 12.62
CA GLU A 261 -2.69 -3.10 12.70
C GLU A 261 -3.24 -1.76 13.19
N ASN A 262 -2.53 -1.15 14.13
CA ASN A 262 -2.81 0.21 14.57
C ASN A 262 -1.75 1.14 13.99
N SER A 263 -2.18 2.07 13.14
CA SER A 263 -1.32 3.09 12.56
C SER A 263 -0.95 4.15 13.61
N GLY A 264 -0.14 3.76 14.59
CA GLY A 264 0.46 4.65 15.60
C GLY A 264 1.90 4.99 15.22
N ILE A 265 2.37 6.16 15.66
CA ILE A 265 3.73 6.64 15.40
C ILE A 265 4.75 5.84 16.24
N ASP A 266 4.31 5.16 17.30
CA ASP A 266 5.15 4.58 18.35
C ASP A 266 5.51 3.10 18.13
N SER A 267 5.23 2.53 16.97
CA SER A 267 5.52 1.12 16.72
C SER A 267 6.49 0.92 15.55
N MET A 268 7.22 -0.21 15.58
CA MET A 268 7.99 -0.66 14.41
C MET A 268 7.11 -0.66 13.17
N PHE A 269 7.37 0.21 12.22
CA PHE A 269 6.65 0.27 10.97
C PHE A 269 7.62 0.32 9.78
N GLY A 270 7.24 -0.29 8.67
CA GLY A 270 8.05 -0.24 7.45
C GLY A 270 7.78 1.03 6.65
N ILE A 271 6.53 1.26 6.28
CA ILE A 271 6.11 2.38 5.43
C ILE A 271 4.78 2.92 5.93
N LEU A 272 4.69 4.24 6.11
CA LEU A 272 3.46 4.94 6.46
C LEU A 272 3.18 6.07 5.47
N THR A 273 1.91 6.35 5.26
CA THR A 273 1.46 7.55 4.53
C THR A 273 1.09 8.62 5.54
N MET A 274 1.93 9.65 5.68
CA MET A 274 1.66 10.81 6.51
C MET A 274 0.73 11.76 5.77
N GLU A 275 -0.48 11.94 6.28
CA GLU A 275 -1.52 12.76 5.66
C GLU A 275 -1.74 14.02 6.49
N TYR A 276 -1.62 15.17 5.86
CA TYR A 276 -1.99 16.45 6.46
C TYR A 276 -3.33 16.90 5.88
N ASP A 277 -4.31 17.12 6.77
CA ASP A 277 -5.60 17.74 6.45
C ASP A 277 -6.55 16.93 5.51
N GLY A 278 -6.21 15.68 5.19
CA GLY A 278 -7.06 14.78 4.41
C GLY A 278 -7.18 15.11 2.92
N ARG A 279 -8.04 14.36 2.23
CA ARG A 279 -8.40 14.65 0.84
C ARG A 279 -9.51 15.70 0.80
N LYS A 280 -9.34 16.71 -0.06
CA LYS A 280 -10.28 17.82 -0.22
C LYS A 280 -10.68 18.03 -1.67
N VAL A 281 -11.87 18.54 -1.88
CA VAL A 281 -12.36 18.91 -3.20
C VAL A 281 -12.70 20.39 -3.23
N VAL A 282 -12.12 21.08 -4.19
CA VAL A 282 -12.32 22.52 -4.43
C VAL A 282 -13.07 22.70 -5.73
N LYS A 283 -14.07 23.59 -5.73
CA LYS A 283 -14.74 24.07 -6.93
C LYS A 283 -14.32 25.51 -7.24
N GLU A 284 -13.93 25.72 -8.48
CA GLU A 284 -13.54 27.03 -9.00
C GLU A 284 -14.33 27.35 -10.28
N ARG A 285 -14.93 28.51 -10.35
CA ARG A 285 -15.59 28.97 -11.56
C ARG A 285 -14.55 29.51 -12.54
N ILE A 286 -14.59 29.05 -13.80
CA ILE A 286 -13.73 29.52 -14.87
C ILE A 286 -14.59 30.17 -15.95
N ASN A 287 -14.13 31.30 -16.48
CA ASN A 287 -14.84 32.06 -17.52
C ASN A 287 -14.37 31.71 -18.94
N ASP A 288 -13.12 31.26 -19.11
CA ASP A 288 -12.58 30.86 -20.39
C ASP A 288 -11.72 29.59 -20.24
N PRO A 289 -12.19 28.43 -20.75
CA PRO A 289 -13.57 28.18 -21.24
C PRO A 289 -14.59 28.23 -20.10
N ALA A 290 -15.82 28.70 -20.41
CA ALA A 290 -16.89 28.81 -19.40
C ALA A 290 -17.24 27.44 -18.83
N GLY A 291 -17.03 27.27 -17.52
CA GLY A 291 -17.22 25.99 -16.86
C GLY A 291 -16.87 26.03 -15.37
N THR A 292 -17.05 24.88 -14.72
CA THR A 292 -16.66 24.65 -13.33
C THR A 292 -15.44 23.73 -13.31
N LYS A 293 -14.34 24.19 -12.71
CA LYS A 293 -13.14 23.39 -12.47
C LYS A 293 -13.27 22.71 -11.12
N ILE A 294 -13.18 21.39 -11.14
CA ILE A 294 -13.17 20.54 -9.96
C ILE A 294 -11.72 20.14 -9.71
N ILE A 295 -11.23 20.37 -8.51
CA ILE A 295 -9.87 20.07 -8.09
C ILE A 295 -9.97 19.11 -6.91
N VAL A 296 -9.39 17.91 -7.05
CA VAL A 296 -9.20 17.00 -5.92
C VAL A 296 -7.75 17.10 -5.48
N GLU A 297 -7.54 17.37 -4.21
CA GLU A 297 -6.22 17.54 -3.62
C GLU A 297 -6.04 16.64 -2.40
N TRP A 298 -4.80 16.25 -2.18
CA TRP A 298 -4.38 15.43 -1.07
C TRP A 298 -2.95 15.78 -0.68
N ASP A 299 -2.78 16.24 0.55
CA ASP A 299 -1.49 16.62 1.09
C ASP A 299 -0.91 15.44 1.88
N TYR A 300 0.07 14.76 1.28
CA TYR A 300 0.68 13.60 1.91
C TYR A 300 2.16 13.45 1.56
N ASP A 301 2.83 12.68 2.39
CA ASP A 301 4.16 12.15 2.13
C ASP A 301 4.21 10.66 2.51
N ILE A 302 5.16 9.92 1.95
CA ILE A 302 5.37 8.51 2.29
C ILE A 302 6.62 8.43 3.13
N LEU A 303 6.44 8.10 4.41
CA LEU A 303 7.53 7.91 5.36
C LEU A 303 8.06 6.48 5.23
N GLU A 304 9.34 6.39 4.91
CA GLU A 304 10.09 5.15 4.80
C GLU A 304 10.92 5.00 6.07
N ALA A 305 10.43 4.26 7.05
CA ALA A 305 11.16 4.02 8.28
C ALA A 305 11.96 2.69 8.20
N ASN A 306 11.51 1.67 8.88
CA ASN A 306 12.24 0.41 8.91
C ASN A 306 11.88 -0.48 7.70
N LEU A 307 12.59 -0.33 6.59
CA LEU A 307 12.38 -1.14 5.38
C LEU A 307 12.82 -2.60 5.54
N LYS A 308 13.55 -2.95 6.61
CA LYS A 308 13.88 -4.35 6.96
C LYS A 308 12.63 -5.16 7.36
N CYS A 309 11.50 -4.49 7.64
CA CYS A 309 10.20 -5.14 7.85
C CYS A 309 9.61 -5.76 6.58
N TRP A 310 10.27 -5.61 5.43
CA TRP A 310 9.81 -6.11 4.15
C TRP A 310 10.84 -6.99 3.46
N TYR A 311 10.35 -8.07 2.86
CA TYR A 311 11.12 -9.00 2.05
C TYR A 311 10.51 -9.11 0.64
N LYS A 312 11.35 -9.17 -0.39
CA LYS A 312 10.93 -9.20 -1.77
C LYS A 312 11.34 -10.50 -2.48
N LEU A 313 10.38 -11.24 -2.99
CA LEU A 313 10.59 -12.34 -3.92
C LEU A 313 10.48 -11.79 -5.35
N LYS A 314 11.55 -11.84 -6.12
CA LYS A 314 11.66 -11.30 -7.47
C LYS A 314 11.43 -12.37 -8.51
N ASN A 315 11.01 -11.95 -9.72
CA ASN A 315 10.90 -12.82 -10.89
C ASN A 315 10.07 -14.07 -10.61
N VAL A 316 8.89 -13.88 -9.99
CA VAL A 316 8.08 -14.95 -9.43
C VAL A 316 7.50 -15.86 -10.51
N VAL A 317 7.24 -15.32 -11.71
CA VAL A 317 6.73 -16.03 -12.89
C VAL A 317 7.63 -15.75 -14.07
N ALA A 318 7.89 -16.75 -14.92
CA ALA A 318 8.71 -16.60 -16.14
C ALA A 318 7.97 -15.81 -17.23
#